data_a90346ee29dd493562853279630ffd10
#
_entry.id   a90346ee29dd493562853279630ffd10
#
_cell.length_a   1.000
_cell.length_b   1.000
_cell.length_c   1.000
_cell.angle_alpha   90.00
_cell.angle_beta   90.00
_cell.angle_gamma   90.00
#
_symmetry.space_group_name_H-M   'P 1'
#
loop_
_entity.id
_entity.type
_entity.pdbx_description
1 polymer ?
#
loop_
_entity_poly.entity_id
_entity_poly.type
_entity_poly.pdbx_seq_one_letter_code
_entity_poly.pdbx_strand_id
1 'polypeptide(L)'
;MRNRHKKLFKKSWIKWLMKREWGRKILFFFFGKKKDKPRAFPSFVSKTDEERIENVPFRLQEGKQWVVTEKLDGTSCTYALKRIKKNKFEFYVCSRNVRQRDENQKCYHDHNIYWDMAFKHNIEEHLKEVLRINPEMEWVAIQGEGVGSVQGNPLKLKEDDLYVFNYITSTLGRYNSYAARAIIESWGMKWVPILGIETLPETMEEMKAKADGQSIVNPNVIRKGLVYRSLDGTESFKNVSNKFLLSKKE
;
A
#
# COMPACT_ATOMS: atom_id res chain seq x y z
N MET A 1 15.61 -26.76 3.26
CA MET A 1 16.68 -27.54 3.92
C MET A 1 17.39 -28.52 2.97
N ARG A 2 16.67 -29.50 2.42
CA ARG A 2 17.21 -30.57 1.56
C ARG A 2 17.97 -30.12 0.30
N ASN A 3 17.50 -29.09 -0.38
CA ASN A 3 18.13 -28.59 -1.62
C ASN A 3 19.42 -27.79 -1.41
N ARG A 4 19.62 -27.15 -0.26
CA ARG A 4 20.81 -26.34 0.06
C ARG A 4 22.00 -27.18 0.53
N HIS A 5 21.72 -28.35 1.11
CA HIS A 5 22.72 -29.22 1.72
C HIS A 5 22.64 -30.65 1.15
N LYS A 6 22.39 -30.81 -0.16
CA LYS A 6 22.18 -32.12 -0.82
C LYS A 6 23.25 -33.16 -0.49
N LYS A 7 24.53 -32.77 -0.43
CA LYS A 7 25.64 -33.67 -0.09
C LYS A 7 25.58 -34.16 1.35
N LEU A 8 25.20 -33.28 2.28
CA LEU A 8 25.12 -33.62 3.73
C LEU A 8 23.95 -34.57 4.02
N PHE A 9 22.79 -34.33 3.37
CA PHE A 9 21.60 -35.16 3.55
C PHE A 9 21.67 -36.55 2.89
N LYS A 10 22.74 -36.84 2.16
CA LYS A 10 23.06 -38.20 1.65
C LYS A 10 23.76 -39.09 2.70
N LYS A 11 24.36 -38.51 3.75
CA LYS A 11 25.09 -39.25 4.78
C LYS A 11 24.15 -40.13 5.66
N SER A 12 24.58 -41.36 5.96
CA SER A 12 23.74 -42.35 6.67
C SER A 12 23.29 -41.87 8.05
N TRP A 13 24.16 -41.23 8.84
CA TRP A 13 23.84 -40.74 10.18
C TRP A 13 22.79 -39.59 10.14
N ILE A 14 22.78 -38.76 9.10
CA ILE A 14 21.73 -37.73 8.93
C ILE A 14 20.38 -38.36 8.58
N LYS A 15 20.39 -39.41 7.74
CA LYS A 15 19.16 -40.17 7.43
C LYS A 15 18.60 -40.82 8.68
N TRP A 16 19.49 -41.36 9.58
CA TRP A 16 19.11 -41.93 10.85
C TRP A 16 18.48 -40.86 11.78
N LEU A 17 19.11 -39.69 11.91
CA LEU A 17 18.55 -38.56 12.67
C LEU A 17 17.18 -38.11 12.14
N MET A 18 16.99 -38.07 10.81
CA MET A 18 15.72 -37.68 10.20
C MET A 18 14.56 -38.63 10.53
N LYS A 19 14.82 -39.88 10.84
CA LYS A 19 13.79 -40.85 11.24
C LYS A 19 13.25 -40.60 12.64
N ARG A 20 13.95 -39.84 13.49
CA ARG A 20 13.57 -39.52 14.88
C ARG A 20 13.12 -38.10 15.03
N GLU A 21 12.08 -37.86 15.84
CA GLU A 21 11.52 -36.51 16.00
C GLU A 21 12.55 -35.51 16.58
N TRP A 22 13.26 -35.90 17.63
CA TRP A 22 14.31 -35.08 18.22
C TRP A 22 15.47 -34.84 17.24
N GLY A 23 15.84 -35.82 16.41
CA GLY A 23 16.86 -35.67 15.37
C GLY A 23 16.46 -34.66 14.31
N ARG A 24 15.18 -34.63 13.92
CA ARG A 24 14.64 -33.58 13.00
C ARG A 24 14.72 -32.21 13.63
N LYS A 25 14.43 -32.06 14.93
CA LYS A 25 14.55 -30.80 15.67
C LYS A 25 15.99 -30.29 15.68
N ILE A 26 16.96 -31.17 15.95
CA ILE A 26 18.40 -30.85 15.92
C ILE A 26 18.83 -30.42 14.51
N LEU A 27 18.49 -31.19 13.49
CA LEU A 27 18.83 -30.85 12.11
C LEU A 27 18.16 -29.53 11.66
N PHE A 28 16.95 -29.28 12.16
CA PHE A 28 16.28 -27.98 11.87
C PHE A 28 16.98 -26.84 12.59
N PHE A 29 17.46 -27.02 13.80
CA PHE A 29 18.20 -26.01 14.55
C PHE A 29 19.51 -25.61 13.84
N PHE A 30 20.30 -26.59 13.37
CA PHE A 30 21.59 -26.31 12.73
C PHE A 30 21.48 -25.96 11.23
N PHE A 31 20.56 -26.57 10.52
CA PHE A 31 20.46 -26.46 9.06
C PHE A 31 19.13 -25.86 8.56
N GLY A 32 18.22 -25.58 9.49
CA GLY A 32 16.97 -24.88 9.17
C GLY A 32 17.24 -23.43 8.81
N LYS A 33 16.59 -22.90 7.77
CA LYS A 33 16.51 -21.47 7.62
C LYS A 33 15.76 -20.92 8.84
N LYS A 34 16.37 -20.01 9.60
CA LYS A 34 15.58 -19.12 10.43
C LYS A 34 14.59 -18.45 9.48
N LYS A 35 13.30 -18.63 9.68
CA LYS A 35 12.29 -17.83 9.00
C LYS A 35 12.53 -16.39 9.46
N ASP A 36 13.05 -15.57 8.59
CA ASP A 36 13.14 -14.13 8.88
C ASP A 36 11.72 -13.67 9.16
N LYS A 37 11.49 -13.17 10.38
CA LYS A 37 10.19 -12.61 10.74
C LYS A 37 9.90 -11.44 9.80
N PRO A 38 8.65 -11.29 9.32
CA PRO A 38 8.27 -10.10 8.60
C PRO A 38 8.64 -8.86 9.42
N ARG A 39 9.27 -7.86 8.80
CA ARG A 39 9.55 -6.59 9.47
C ARG A 39 8.22 -5.88 9.71
N ALA A 40 8.03 -5.34 10.92
CA ALA A 40 6.82 -4.63 11.27
C ALA A 40 6.64 -3.38 10.39
N PHE A 41 5.39 -3.06 10.09
CA PHE A 41 5.01 -1.77 9.50
C PHE A 41 5.42 -0.64 10.48
N PRO A 42 5.93 0.51 9.99
CA PRO A 42 6.37 1.60 10.85
C PRO A 42 5.20 2.16 11.68
N SER A 43 5.40 2.29 13.00
CA SER A 43 4.36 2.73 13.93
C SER A 43 4.01 4.22 13.82
N PHE A 44 4.87 5.02 13.19
CA PHE A 44 4.67 6.46 13.03
C PHE A 44 3.79 6.83 11.81
N VAL A 45 3.48 5.87 10.93
CA VAL A 45 2.58 6.07 9.80
C VAL A 45 1.34 5.20 9.97
N SER A 46 0.16 5.77 9.78
CA SER A 46 -1.11 5.02 9.79
C SER A 46 -1.20 4.08 8.59
N LYS A 47 -1.86 2.94 8.77
CA LYS A 47 -2.18 2.03 7.66
C LYS A 47 -3.25 2.65 6.75
N THR A 48 -3.34 2.12 5.53
CA THR A 48 -4.21 2.65 4.46
C THR A 48 -5.66 2.16 4.51
N ASP A 49 -6.08 1.53 5.61
CA ASP A 49 -7.45 1.02 5.74
C ASP A 49 -8.43 2.15 6.05
N GLU A 50 -9.33 2.40 5.10
CA GLU A 50 -10.45 3.31 5.27
C GLU A 50 -11.68 2.55 5.81
N GLU A 51 -12.45 3.18 6.69
CA GLU A 51 -13.75 2.62 7.13
C GLU A 51 -14.74 2.53 5.96
N ARG A 52 -15.66 1.58 6.03
CA ARG A 52 -16.75 1.48 5.07
C ARG A 52 -17.87 2.42 5.45
N ILE A 53 -18.55 3.00 4.46
CA ILE A 53 -19.70 3.88 4.71
C ILE A 53 -20.79 3.19 5.55
N GLU A 54 -20.95 1.86 5.39
CA GLU A 54 -21.91 1.08 6.19
C GLU A 54 -21.61 1.08 7.69
N ASN A 55 -20.33 1.29 8.07
CA ASN A 55 -19.91 1.38 9.47
C ASN A 55 -20.03 2.80 10.05
N VAL A 56 -20.18 3.79 9.18
CA VAL A 56 -20.27 5.22 9.54
C VAL A 56 -21.45 5.92 8.86
N PRO A 57 -22.69 5.35 8.96
CA PRO A 57 -23.85 5.85 8.22
C PRO A 57 -24.26 7.27 8.64
N PHE A 58 -23.90 7.71 9.83
CA PHE A 58 -24.15 9.06 10.32
C PHE A 58 -23.50 10.14 9.44
N ARG A 59 -22.47 9.80 8.64
CA ARG A 59 -21.85 10.73 7.70
C ARG A 59 -22.81 11.28 6.65
N LEU A 60 -23.86 10.52 6.29
CA LEU A 60 -24.86 10.96 5.32
C LEU A 60 -25.66 12.19 5.81
N GLN A 61 -25.72 12.39 7.13
CA GLN A 61 -26.49 13.45 7.76
C GLN A 61 -25.67 14.70 8.10
N GLU A 62 -24.34 14.68 7.88
CA GLU A 62 -23.45 15.78 8.29
C GLU A 62 -23.54 17.01 7.39
N GLY A 63 -24.09 16.90 6.17
CA GLY A 63 -24.16 17.99 5.20
C GLY A 63 -22.78 18.52 4.72
N LYS A 64 -21.70 17.82 5.08
CA LYS A 64 -20.32 18.17 4.71
C LYS A 64 -20.04 17.89 3.25
N GLN A 65 -19.11 18.66 2.69
CA GLN A 65 -18.53 18.40 1.37
C GLN A 65 -17.32 17.45 1.47
N TRP A 66 -17.23 16.57 0.49
CA TRP A 66 -16.19 15.55 0.42
C TRP A 66 -15.50 15.56 -0.95
N VAL A 67 -14.18 15.48 -0.96
CA VAL A 67 -13.41 15.16 -2.16
C VAL A 67 -13.58 13.69 -2.47
N VAL A 68 -14.07 13.39 -3.67
CA VAL A 68 -14.34 12.02 -4.11
C VAL A 68 -13.23 11.57 -5.05
N THR A 69 -12.62 10.44 -4.74
CA THR A 69 -11.57 9.82 -5.57
C THR A 69 -11.94 8.40 -5.93
N GLU A 70 -11.44 7.93 -7.06
CA GLU A 70 -11.60 6.53 -7.45
C GLU A 70 -10.80 5.62 -6.49
N LYS A 71 -11.45 4.55 -6.02
CA LYS A 71 -10.79 3.47 -5.31
C LYS A 71 -10.26 2.46 -6.33
N LEU A 72 -8.98 2.55 -6.62
CA LEU A 72 -8.31 1.62 -7.52
C LEU A 72 -8.18 0.21 -6.91
N ASP A 73 -8.12 -0.80 -7.77
CA ASP A 73 -7.89 -2.20 -7.39
C ASP A 73 -6.46 -2.61 -7.73
N GLY A 74 -5.63 -2.76 -6.74
CA GLY A 74 -4.22 -3.11 -6.86
C GLY A 74 -3.66 -3.55 -5.52
N THR A 75 -2.45 -3.15 -5.20
CA THR A 75 -1.81 -3.42 -3.92
C THR A 75 -1.43 -2.12 -3.21
N SER A 76 -1.73 -2.04 -1.91
CA SER A 76 -1.39 -0.87 -1.11
C SER A 76 0.12 -0.76 -0.90
N CYS A 77 0.70 0.37 -1.29
CA CYS A 77 2.09 0.74 -1.13
C CYS A 77 2.22 1.92 -0.16
N THR A 78 3.17 1.84 0.76
CA THR A 78 3.55 2.97 1.62
C THR A 78 5.05 3.17 1.55
N TYR A 79 5.45 4.40 1.28
CA TYR A 79 6.83 4.86 1.26
C TYR A 79 6.99 5.94 2.29
N ALA A 80 7.90 5.74 3.24
CA ALA A 80 8.13 6.72 4.29
C ALA A 80 9.63 6.95 4.49
N LEU A 81 10.00 8.17 4.79
CA LEU A 81 11.36 8.53 5.17
C LEU A 81 11.35 9.15 6.55
N LYS A 82 12.17 8.63 7.44
CA LYS A 82 12.32 9.14 8.80
C LYS A 82 13.72 9.68 9.04
N ARG A 83 13.82 10.84 9.63
CA ARG A 83 15.08 11.44 10.11
C ARG A 83 15.54 10.72 11.38
N ILE A 84 16.69 10.07 11.33
CA ILE A 84 17.29 9.37 12.47
C ILE A 84 18.28 10.29 13.21
N LYS A 85 19.05 11.08 12.44
CA LYS A 85 19.99 12.10 12.92
C LYS A 85 20.06 13.22 11.87
N LYS A 86 20.79 14.32 12.17
CA LYS A 86 20.87 15.53 11.33
C LYS A 86 20.98 15.28 9.82
N ASN A 87 21.76 14.31 9.38
CA ASN A 87 21.93 13.98 7.95
C ASN A 87 21.77 12.48 7.67
N LYS A 88 21.09 11.75 8.57
CA LYS A 88 20.84 10.33 8.41
C LYS A 88 19.35 10.06 8.39
N PHE A 89 18.92 9.45 7.31
CA PHE A 89 17.53 9.07 7.09
C PHE A 89 17.41 7.55 7.00
N GLU A 90 16.23 7.05 7.29
CA GLU A 90 15.85 5.65 7.06
C GLU A 90 14.63 5.61 6.17
N PHE A 91 14.76 4.89 5.06
CA PHE A 91 13.70 4.72 4.07
C PHE A 91 12.93 3.44 4.34
N TYR A 92 11.62 3.53 4.29
CA TYR A 92 10.68 2.44 4.53
C TYR A 92 9.85 2.20 3.29
N VAL A 93 9.96 1.01 2.73
CA VAL A 93 9.11 0.52 1.64
C VAL A 93 8.18 -0.53 2.23
N CYS A 94 6.88 -0.33 2.16
CA CYS A 94 5.91 -1.18 2.84
C CYS A 94 4.76 -1.60 1.92
N SER A 95 4.32 -2.84 2.08
CA SER A 95 3.00 -3.28 1.67
C SER A 95 1.96 -2.85 2.72
N ARG A 96 0.71 -3.27 2.56
CA ARG A 96 -0.39 -2.93 3.48
C ARG A 96 -0.06 -3.16 4.97
N ASN A 97 0.68 -4.22 5.31
CA ASN A 97 0.87 -4.64 6.70
C ASN A 97 2.31 -4.82 7.14
N VAL A 98 3.25 -4.88 6.21
CA VAL A 98 4.64 -5.24 6.51
C VAL A 98 5.62 -4.38 5.73
N ARG A 99 6.76 -4.07 6.37
CA ARG A 99 7.91 -3.50 5.69
C ARG A 99 8.55 -4.55 4.79
N GLN A 100 8.79 -4.18 3.54
CA GLN A 100 9.46 -5.02 2.57
C GLN A 100 10.93 -5.22 2.95
N ARG A 101 11.53 -6.29 2.45
CA ARG A 101 12.97 -6.53 2.60
C ARG A 101 13.74 -5.53 1.76
N ASP A 102 15.01 -5.36 2.11
CA ASP A 102 15.89 -4.49 1.34
C ASP A 102 15.95 -4.94 -0.13
N GLU A 103 16.16 -4.02 -1.02
CA GLU A 103 16.21 -4.20 -2.49
C GLU A 103 17.08 -5.37 -2.98
N ASN A 104 18.20 -5.61 -2.29
CA ASN A 104 19.16 -6.66 -2.60
C ASN A 104 18.77 -8.05 -2.09
N GLN A 105 17.66 -8.19 -1.35
CA GLN A 105 17.20 -9.48 -0.88
C GLN A 105 16.25 -10.10 -1.91
N LYS A 106 16.61 -11.30 -2.41
CA LYS A 106 15.75 -12.07 -3.32
C LYS A 106 14.34 -12.20 -2.72
N CYS A 107 13.39 -11.56 -3.37
CA CYS A 107 11.98 -11.69 -3.07
C CYS A 107 11.47 -13.09 -3.43
N TYR A 108 10.29 -13.43 -2.95
CA TYR A 108 9.63 -14.69 -3.29
C TYR A 108 9.25 -14.76 -4.79
N HIS A 109 9.04 -13.60 -5.38
CA HIS A 109 8.86 -13.38 -6.82
C HIS A 109 10.08 -12.69 -7.39
N ASP A 110 10.39 -12.92 -8.66
CA ASP A 110 11.51 -12.27 -9.38
C ASP A 110 11.30 -10.76 -9.53
N HIS A 111 10.11 -10.29 -9.23
CA HIS A 111 9.62 -8.92 -9.35
C HIS A 111 9.00 -8.43 -8.04
N ASN A 112 9.35 -7.22 -7.58
CA ASN A 112 8.82 -6.60 -6.36
C ASN A 112 8.31 -5.20 -6.65
N ILE A 113 7.03 -5.10 -7.00
CA ILE A 113 6.38 -3.82 -7.35
C ILE A 113 6.64 -2.69 -6.34
N TYR A 114 6.80 -3.00 -5.06
CA TYR A 114 7.04 -1.97 -4.03
C TYR A 114 8.38 -1.28 -4.25
N TRP A 115 9.46 -2.04 -4.47
CA TRP A 115 10.77 -1.48 -4.75
C TRP A 115 10.87 -0.94 -6.18
N ASP A 116 10.24 -1.61 -7.14
CA ASP A 116 10.25 -1.15 -8.54
C ASP A 116 9.61 0.22 -8.67
N MET A 117 8.49 0.47 -7.98
CA MET A 117 7.87 1.80 -7.95
C MET A 117 8.70 2.82 -7.18
N ALA A 118 9.38 2.41 -6.10
CA ALA A 118 10.29 3.29 -5.38
C ALA A 118 11.41 3.82 -6.29
N PHE A 119 11.98 2.95 -7.13
CA PHE A 119 13.03 3.31 -8.08
C PHE A 119 12.50 4.06 -9.30
N LYS A 120 11.43 3.53 -9.93
CA LYS A 120 10.80 4.16 -11.11
C LYS A 120 10.50 5.63 -10.89
N HIS A 121 10.01 5.96 -9.71
CA HIS A 121 9.59 7.31 -9.36
C HIS A 121 10.58 8.07 -8.46
N ASN A 122 11.78 7.54 -8.23
CA ASN A 122 12.81 8.16 -7.40
C ASN A 122 12.28 8.66 -6.04
N ILE A 123 11.40 7.88 -5.41
CA ILE A 123 10.60 8.31 -4.25
C ILE A 123 11.49 8.69 -3.06
N GLU A 124 12.55 7.93 -2.81
CA GLU A 124 13.44 8.21 -1.68
C GLU A 124 14.06 9.61 -1.75
N GLU A 125 14.52 10.04 -2.93
CA GLU A 125 15.15 11.35 -3.11
C GLU A 125 14.12 12.49 -2.99
N HIS A 126 12.91 12.33 -3.52
CA HIS A 126 11.85 13.31 -3.30
C HIS A 126 11.53 13.50 -1.81
N LEU A 127 11.39 12.40 -1.06
CA LEU A 127 11.15 12.46 0.38
C LEU A 127 12.35 13.04 1.14
N LYS A 128 13.59 12.75 0.71
CA LYS A 128 14.80 13.35 1.30
C LYS A 128 14.81 14.85 1.12
N GLU A 129 14.47 15.33 -0.08
CA GLU A 129 14.44 16.77 -0.35
C GLU A 129 13.41 17.47 0.54
N VAL A 130 12.21 16.90 0.69
CA VAL A 130 11.19 17.42 1.62
C VAL A 130 11.75 17.55 3.03
N LEU A 131 12.43 16.51 3.56
CA LEU A 131 13.00 16.58 4.89
C LEU A 131 14.21 17.53 5.00
N ARG A 132 14.97 17.75 3.92
CA ARG A 132 16.10 18.69 3.91
C ARG A 132 15.63 20.14 4.05
N ILE A 133 14.58 20.51 3.32
CA ILE A 133 14.04 21.89 3.35
C ILE A 133 13.13 22.15 4.55
N ASN A 134 12.68 21.11 5.26
CA ASN A 134 11.85 21.22 6.47
C ASN A 134 12.58 20.55 7.66
N PRO A 135 13.50 21.25 8.33
CA PRO A 135 14.31 20.66 9.41
C PRO A 135 13.51 20.27 10.64
N GLU A 136 12.35 20.89 10.88
CA GLU A 136 11.41 20.59 11.97
C GLU A 136 10.62 19.28 11.73
N MET A 137 10.60 18.80 10.49
CA MET A 137 9.86 17.62 10.12
C MET A 137 10.67 16.36 10.45
N GLU A 138 10.11 15.47 11.27
CA GLU A 138 10.75 14.21 11.67
C GLU A 138 10.63 13.13 10.60
N TRP A 139 9.48 13.07 9.92
CA TRP A 139 9.22 12.10 8.88
C TRP A 139 8.20 12.62 7.86
N VAL A 140 8.25 12.04 6.69
CA VAL A 140 7.29 12.25 5.59
C VAL A 140 6.96 10.92 4.96
N ALA A 141 5.73 10.75 4.48
CA ALA A 141 5.28 9.53 3.83
C ALA A 141 4.32 9.82 2.67
N ILE A 142 4.35 8.94 1.66
CA ILE A 142 3.32 8.84 0.65
C ILE A 142 2.70 7.45 0.69
N GLN A 143 1.41 7.38 0.38
CA GLN A 143 0.68 6.12 0.26
C GLN A 143 -0.06 6.10 -1.06
N GLY A 144 -0.05 4.96 -1.73
CA GLY A 144 -0.65 4.79 -3.05
C GLY A 144 -1.10 3.36 -3.31
N GLU A 145 -1.76 3.17 -4.44
CA GLU A 145 -2.12 1.87 -4.97
C GLU A 145 -1.16 1.52 -6.11
N GLY A 146 -0.37 0.48 -5.93
CA GLY A 146 0.44 -0.13 -6.99
C GLY A 146 -0.47 -0.96 -7.89
N VAL A 147 -0.45 -0.70 -9.18
CA VAL A 147 -1.34 -1.32 -10.18
C VAL A 147 -0.52 -1.90 -11.34
N GLY A 148 -1.13 -2.77 -12.13
CA GLY A 148 -0.49 -3.48 -13.23
C GLY A 148 -0.39 -4.97 -12.97
N SER A 149 0.80 -5.57 -12.98
CA SER A 149 1.02 -7.02 -12.87
C SER A 149 0.61 -7.66 -11.53
N VAL A 150 0.11 -6.87 -10.58
CA VAL A 150 -0.32 -7.34 -9.26
C VAL A 150 -1.75 -7.86 -9.25
N GLN A 151 -2.03 -8.83 -8.38
CA GLN A 151 -3.38 -9.38 -8.14
C GLN A 151 -4.13 -9.81 -9.41
N GLY A 152 -3.41 -10.29 -10.44
CA GLY A 152 -3.99 -10.69 -11.72
C GLY A 152 -4.35 -9.51 -12.63
N ASN A 153 -3.76 -8.35 -12.40
CA ASN A 153 -3.95 -7.14 -13.22
C ASN A 153 -5.43 -6.73 -13.37
N PRO A 154 -6.12 -6.43 -12.27
CA PRO A 154 -7.56 -6.16 -12.30
C PRO A 154 -7.94 -4.94 -13.15
N LEU A 155 -7.03 -3.96 -13.29
CA LEU A 155 -7.22 -2.78 -14.13
C LEU A 155 -6.80 -3.00 -15.59
N LYS A 156 -6.28 -4.18 -15.95
CA LYS A 156 -5.82 -4.54 -17.32
C LYS A 156 -4.84 -3.50 -17.90
N LEU A 157 -3.91 -3.05 -17.09
CA LEU A 157 -2.88 -2.08 -17.51
C LEU A 157 -1.71 -2.82 -18.18
N LYS A 158 -1.05 -2.16 -19.14
CA LYS A 158 0.11 -2.71 -19.84
C LYS A 158 1.38 -2.68 -19.00
N GLU A 159 1.49 -1.71 -18.10
CA GLU A 159 2.68 -1.47 -17.29
C GLU A 159 2.31 -1.28 -15.83
N ASP A 160 3.26 -1.59 -14.95
CA ASP A 160 3.13 -1.30 -13.53
C ASP A 160 3.29 0.19 -13.26
N ASP A 161 2.43 0.71 -12.38
CA ASP A 161 2.49 2.09 -11.96
C ASP A 161 1.97 2.28 -10.54
N LEU A 162 2.20 3.48 -9.99
CA LEU A 162 1.77 3.90 -8.66
C LEU A 162 0.83 5.10 -8.77
N TYR A 163 -0.36 4.96 -8.23
CA TYR A 163 -1.31 6.07 -8.04
C TYR A 163 -1.34 6.45 -6.57
N VAL A 164 -0.77 7.61 -6.26
CA VAL A 164 -0.72 8.12 -4.88
C VAL A 164 -2.09 8.64 -4.46
N PHE A 165 -2.45 8.47 -3.20
CA PHE A 165 -3.71 8.95 -2.63
C PHE A 165 -3.56 9.63 -1.26
N ASN A 166 -2.38 9.53 -0.62
CA ASN A 166 -2.05 10.25 0.61
C ASN A 166 -0.63 10.82 0.55
N TYR A 167 -0.48 12.06 0.99
CA TYR A 167 0.78 12.69 1.38
C TYR A 167 0.66 13.09 2.84
N ILE A 168 1.59 12.63 3.69
CA ILE A 168 1.49 12.71 5.15
C ILE A 168 2.82 13.19 5.71
N THR A 169 2.78 14.13 6.64
CA THR A 169 3.96 14.63 7.33
C THR A 169 3.81 14.53 8.85
N SER A 170 4.93 14.54 9.56
CA SER A 170 4.95 14.55 11.03
C SER A 170 4.42 15.85 11.65
N THR A 171 4.40 16.94 10.87
CA THR A 171 3.99 18.27 11.35
C THR A 171 2.51 18.56 11.13
N LEU A 172 1.97 18.23 9.95
CA LEU A 172 0.60 18.58 9.55
C LEU A 172 -0.33 17.36 9.43
N GLY A 173 0.21 16.14 9.58
CA GLY A 173 -0.57 14.93 9.32
C GLY A 173 -0.84 14.75 7.83
N ARG A 174 -2.03 14.24 7.49
CA ARG A 174 -2.45 14.02 6.11
C ARG A 174 -2.91 15.32 5.46
N TYR A 175 -2.32 15.63 4.31
CA TYR A 175 -2.70 16.80 3.51
C TYR A 175 -4.05 16.61 2.83
N ASN A 176 -4.75 17.73 2.56
CA ASN A 176 -5.93 17.68 1.69
C ASN A 176 -5.56 17.19 0.28
N SER A 177 -6.53 16.58 -0.40
CA SER A 177 -6.29 15.87 -1.66
C SER A 177 -5.73 16.76 -2.77
N TYR A 178 -6.13 18.03 -2.86
CA TYR A 178 -5.67 18.93 -3.92
C TYR A 178 -4.24 19.41 -3.69
N ALA A 179 -3.90 19.81 -2.46
CA ALA A 179 -2.54 20.22 -2.12
C ALA A 179 -1.57 19.02 -2.25
N ALA A 180 -1.97 17.85 -1.75
CA ALA A 180 -1.20 16.63 -1.90
C ALA A 180 -0.99 16.25 -3.37
N ARG A 181 -2.04 16.31 -4.18
CA ARG A 181 -1.99 16.06 -5.63
C ARG A 181 -0.97 16.97 -6.31
N ALA A 182 -1.02 18.28 -6.04
CA ALA A 182 -0.09 19.24 -6.64
C ALA A 182 1.37 18.90 -6.34
N ILE A 183 1.68 18.50 -5.10
CA ILE A 183 3.02 18.05 -4.70
C ILE A 183 3.42 16.79 -5.46
N ILE A 184 2.58 15.78 -5.50
CA ILE A 184 2.87 14.47 -6.11
C ILE A 184 3.04 14.62 -7.64
N GLU A 185 2.17 15.40 -8.29
CA GLU A 185 2.28 15.65 -9.74
C GLU A 185 3.52 16.48 -10.09
N SER A 186 4.00 17.36 -9.20
CA SER A 186 5.27 18.08 -9.39
C SER A 186 6.50 17.15 -9.40
N TRP A 187 6.37 15.95 -8.81
CA TRP A 187 7.40 14.88 -8.87
C TRP A 187 7.26 13.98 -10.11
N GLY A 188 6.33 14.29 -11.02
CA GLY A 188 6.03 13.46 -12.19
C GLY A 188 5.26 12.17 -11.86
N MET A 189 4.70 12.07 -10.65
CA MET A 189 3.92 10.92 -10.20
C MET A 189 2.42 11.12 -10.41
N LYS A 190 1.66 10.04 -10.43
CA LYS A 190 0.21 10.07 -10.61
C LYS A 190 -0.51 10.14 -9.27
N TRP A 191 -1.54 10.97 -9.20
CA TRP A 191 -2.55 10.94 -8.16
C TRP A 191 -3.74 10.08 -8.58
N VAL A 192 -4.45 9.44 -7.62
CA VAL A 192 -5.70 8.74 -7.93
C VAL A 192 -6.71 9.71 -8.57
N PRO A 193 -7.52 9.25 -9.54
CA PRO A 193 -8.50 10.13 -10.18
C PRO A 193 -9.43 10.79 -9.16
N ILE A 194 -9.51 12.12 -9.20
CA ILE A 194 -10.48 12.90 -8.44
C ILE A 194 -11.73 13.07 -9.31
N LEU A 195 -12.88 12.67 -8.80
CA LEU A 195 -14.17 12.79 -9.50
C LEU A 195 -14.81 14.18 -9.26
N GLY A 196 -14.49 14.82 -8.15
CA GLY A 196 -15.01 16.13 -7.79
C GLY A 196 -15.14 16.33 -6.29
N ILE A 197 -15.86 17.38 -5.92
CA ILE A 197 -16.32 17.68 -4.56
C ILE A 197 -17.83 17.54 -4.55
N GLU A 198 -18.38 16.81 -3.59
CA GLU A 198 -19.82 16.63 -3.46
C GLU A 198 -20.27 16.53 -2.00
N THR A 199 -21.54 16.87 -1.78
CA THR A 199 -22.26 16.49 -0.55
C THR A 199 -22.81 15.08 -0.70
N LEU A 200 -22.83 14.32 0.37
CA LEU A 200 -23.34 12.94 0.33
C LEU A 200 -24.86 12.93 0.11
N PRO A 201 -25.39 11.88 -0.55
CA PRO A 201 -26.83 11.67 -0.63
C PRO A 201 -27.43 11.37 0.74
N GLU A 202 -28.73 11.56 0.88
CA GLU A 202 -29.44 11.37 2.16
C GLU A 202 -29.61 9.89 2.53
N THR A 203 -29.68 9.02 1.52
CA THR A 203 -29.96 7.60 1.72
C THR A 203 -28.74 6.71 1.47
N MET A 204 -28.66 5.60 2.20
CA MET A 204 -27.61 4.61 1.99
C MET A 204 -27.72 3.94 0.62
N GLU A 205 -28.91 3.78 0.09
CA GLU A 205 -29.16 3.17 -1.22
C GLU A 205 -28.54 4.03 -2.34
N GLU A 206 -28.84 5.32 -2.36
CA GLU A 206 -28.24 6.28 -3.32
C GLU A 206 -26.72 6.33 -3.15
N MET A 207 -26.24 6.34 -1.89
CA MET A 207 -24.82 6.34 -1.60
C MET A 207 -24.15 5.09 -2.19
N LYS A 208 -24.73 3.91 -2.05
CA LYS A 208 -24.21 2.66 -2.63
C LYS A 208 -24.23 2.69 -4.15
N ALA A 209 -25.28 3.20 -4.76
CA ALA A 209 -25.38 3.34 -6.22
C ALA A 209 -24.27 4.22 -6.81
N LYS A 210 -23.84 5.27 -6.12
CA LYS A 210 -22.74 6.15 -6.55
C LYS A 210 -21.40 5.42 -6.70
N ALA A 211 -21.16 4.35 -5.95
CA ALA A 211 -19.93 3.58 -6.04
C ALA A 211 -19.81 2.80 -7.37
N ASP A 212 -20.94 2.47 -7.98
CA ASP A 212 -20.98 1.74 -9.25
C ASP A 212 -20.52 2.63 -10.41
N GLY A 213 -19.87 2.02 -11.40
CA GLY A 213 -19.41 2.71 -12.61
C GLY A 213 -18.16 2.07 -13.21
N GLN A 214 -17.66 2.67 -14.27
CA GLN A 214 -16.41 2.26 -14.90
C GLN A 214 -15.23 2.99 -14.25
N SER A 215 -14.06 2.34 -14.28
CA SER A 215 -12.81 2.96 -13.84
C SER A 215 -12.42 4.12 -14.76
N ILE A 216 -11.95 5.23 -14.19
CA ILE A 216 -11.40 6.35 -14.96
C ILE A 216 -10.04 5.96 -15.59
N VAL A 217 -9.29 5.10 -14.89
CA VAL A 217 -7.98 4.64 -15.37
C VAL A 217 -8.11 3.69 -16.55
N ASN A 218 -9.14 2.83 -16.55
CA ASN A 218 -9.49 1.99 -17.69
C ASN A 218 -11.01 1.83 -17.81
N PRO A 219 -11.66 2.55 -18.73
CA PRO A 219 -13.11 2.52 -18.91
C PRO A 219 -13.71 1.16 -19.28
N ASN A 220 -12.90 0.18 -19.64
CA ASN A 220 -13.35 -1.18 -19.93
C ASN A 220 -13.44 -2.07 -18.68
N VAL A 221 -13.20 -1.52 -17.49
CA VAL A 221 -13.19 -2.24 -16.22
C VAL A 221 -14.15 -1.59 -15.24
N ILE A 222 -14.92 -2.40 -14.51
CA ILE A 222 -15.77 -1.90 -13.41
C ILE A 222 -14.85 -1.38 -12.29
N ARG A 223 -15.10 -0.15 -11.82
CA ARG A 223 -14.34 0.41 -10.70
C ARG A 223 -14.65 -0.31 -9.38
N LYS A 224 -13.64 -0.43 -8.52
CA LYS A 224 -13.76 -1.06 -7.21
C LYS A 224 -14.68 -0.29 -6.26
N GLY A 225 -14.78 1.03 -6.44
CA GLY A 225 -15.57 1.93 -5.63
C GLY A 225 -15.00 3.33 -5.59
N LEU A 226 -15.36 4.05 -4.55
CA LEU A 226 -14.95 5.44 -4.29
C LEU A 226 -14.35 5.57 -2.89
N VAL A 227 -13.48 6.57 -2.71
CA VAL A 227 -13.00 7.03 -1.40
C VAL A 227 -13.37 8.49 -1.25
N TYR A 228 -13.93 8.81 -0.12
CA TYR A 228 -14.36 10.15 0.28
C TYR A 228 -13.39 10.68 1.33
N ARG A 229 -12.91 11.92 1.13
CA ARG A 229 -12.05 12.62 2.08
C ARG A 229 -12.62 13.99 2.38
N SER A 230 -12.60 14.39 3.65
CA SER A 230 -12.95 15.77 4.03
C SER A 230 -12.04 16.78 3.34
N LEU A 231 -12.51 18.02 3.17
CA LEU A 231 -11.75 19.05 2.46
C LEU A 231 -10.41 19.38 3.13
N ASP A 232 -10.32 19.19 4.45
CA ASP A 232 -9.07 19.35 5.23
C ASP A 232 -8.17 18.10 5.22
N GLY A 233 -8.67 16.97 4.70
CA GLY A 233 -7.96 15.70 4.65
C GLY A 233 -7.96 14.88 5.96
N THR A 234 -8.60 15.33 7.03
CA THR A 234 -8.57 14.66 8.34
C THR A 234 -9.43 13.41 8.41
N GLU A 235 -10.59 13.44 7.78
CA GLU A 235 -11.57 12.36 7.79
C GLU A 235 -11.63 11.64 6.44
N SER A 236 -11.94 10.35 6.46
CA SER A 236 -12.09 9.55 5.25
C SER A 236 -12.92 8.30 5.47
N PHE A 237 -13.55 7.84 4.42
CA PHE A 237 -14.23 6.54 4.36
C PHE A 237 -14.28 6.04 2.91
N LYS A 238 -14.60 4.75 2.74
CA LYS A 238 -14.76 4.13 1.42
C LYS A 238 -16.19 3.68 1.17
N ASN A 239 -16.59 3.74 -0.09
CA ASN A 239 -17.82 3.18 -0.60
C ASN A 239 -17.47 2.17 -1.70
N VAL A 240 -17.71 0.89 -1.44
CA VAL A 240 -17.33 -0.19 -2.36
C VAL A 240 -18.49 -0.52 -3.30
N SER A 241 -18.21 -0.63 -4.59
CA SER A 241 -19.20 -0.95 -5.62
C SER A 241 -19.80 -2.36 -5.42
N ASN A 242 -21.11 -2.44 -5.43
CA ASN A 242 -21.82 -3.72 -5.38
C ASN A 242 -21.60 -4.54 -6.67
N LYS A 243 -21.57 -3.89 -7.83
CA LYS A 243 -21.26 -4.55 -9.12
C LYS A 243 -19.87 -5.17 -9.12
N PHE A 244 -18.88 -4.44 -8.58
CA PHE A 244 -17.54 -4.98 -8.41
C PHE A 244 -17.51 -6.19 -7.48
N LEU A 245 -18.22 -6.17 -6.35
CA LEU A 245 -18.25 -7.28 -5.41
C LEU A 245 -18.91 -8.53 -6.01
N LEU A 246 -19.95 -8.36 -6.85
CA LEU A 246 -20.60 -9.46 -7.57
C LEU A 246 -19.69 -10.05 -8.63
N SER A 247 -19.02 -9.23 -9.44
CA SER A 247 -18.09 -9.70 -10.49
C SER A 247 -16.88 -10.49 -9.98
N LYS A 248 -16.57 -10.43 -8.69
CA LYS A 248 -15.48 -11.23 -8.07
C LYS A 248 -15.95 -12.59 -7.55
N LYS A 249 -17.27 -12.88 -7.59
CA LYS A 249 -17.85 -14.14 -7.14
C LYS A 249 -18.12 -15.11 -8.30
N GLU A 250 -18.09 -14.62 -9.53
CA GLU A 250 -18.13 -15.38 -10.76
C GLU A 250 -16.70 -15.77 -11.22
#